data_49529f7dbf1fd24acef215cb425a233a
#
_entry.id   49529f7dbf1fd24acef215cb425a233a
#
_cell.length_a   1.000
_cell.length_b   1.000
_cell.length_c   1.000
_cell.angle_alpha   90.00
_cell.angle_beta   90.00
_cell.angle_gamma   90.00
#
_symmetry.space_group_name_H-M   'P 1'
#
loop_
_entity.id
_entity.type
_entity.pdbx_description
1 polymer ?
#
loop_
_entity_poly.entity_id
_entity_poly.type
_entity_poly.pdbx_seq_one_letter_code
_entity_poly.pdbx_strand_id
1 'polypeptide(L)'
;MMAYEHYKVAKLGVECGFSIGQNSLGYGAVIPHYGTIVINSEARIGNYAVIHTSTCVAGGNKTIGDGFYLSTGCQIVGSVRIGQGVTVAAHSLVNKSFEDNVLIAGAPATVKRIEQPAWYDTERDRAHFSKYKEQIEIIRKKIYG
;
A
#
# COMPACT_ATOMS: atom_id res chain seq x y z
N MET A 1 5.37 -27.95 -2.83
CA MET A 1 5.92 -26.66 -3.30
C MET A 1 5.28 -25.46 -2.59
N MET A 2 3.95 -25.30 -2.57
CA MET A 2 3.27 -24.19 -1.87
C MET A 2 3.61 -24.04 -0.38
N ALA A 3 3.65 -25.13 0.39
CA ALA A 3 3.94 -25.08 1.83
C ALA A 3 5.33 -24.49 2.15
N TYR A 4 6.31 -24.79 1.32
CA TYR A 4 7.68 -24.27 1.47
C TYR A 4 7.77 -22.77 1.17
N GLU A 5 7.07 -22.29 0.15
CA GLU A 5 7.03 -20.86 -0.16
C GLU A 5 6.28 -20.09 0.95
N HIS A 6 5.18 -20.62 1.48
CA HIS A 6 4.49 -20.02 2.62
C HIS A 6 5.39 -19.92 3.86
N TYR A 7 6.19 -20.97 4.13
CA TYR A 7 7.15 -20.95 5.23
C TYR A 7 8.21 -19.86 5.04
N LYS A 8 8.77 -19.72 3.83
CA LYS A 8 9.75 -18.65 3.54
C LYS A 8 9.15 -17.26 3.74
N VAL A 9 7.95 -17.03 3.23
CA VAL A 9 7.26 -15.74 3.38
C VAL A 9 7.01 -15.43 4.85
N ALA A 10 6.52 -16.41 5.62
CA ALA A 10 6.29 -16.23 7.05
C ALA A 10 7.60 -15.94 7.81
N LYS A 11 8.67 -16.68 7.50
CA LYS A 11 9.98 -16.47 8.12
C LYS A 11 10.54 -15.08 7.81
N LEU A 12 10.54 -14.66 6.55
CA LEU A 12 10.99 -13.34 6.15
C LEU A 12 10.11 -12.24 6.77
N GLY A 13 8.81 -12.47 6.88
CA GLY A 13 7.89 -11.57 7.58
C GLY A 13 8.32 -11.32 9.02
N VAL A 14 8.63 -12.39 9.77
CA VAL A 14 9.13 -12.27 11.14
C VAL A 14 10.44 -11.51 11.20
N GLU A 15 11.39 -11.84 10.34
CA GLU A 15 12.71 -11.19 10.27
C GLU A 15 12.60 -9.69 9.93
N CYS A 16 11.66 -9.30 9.06
CA CYS A 16 11.44 -7.90 8.67
C CYS A 16 10.46 -7.14 9.58
N GLY A 17 9.74 -7.80 10.47
CA GLY A 17 8.68 -7.22 11.29
C GLY A 17 7.36 -7.05 10.53
N PHE A 18 7.12 -7.85 9.49
CA PHE A 18 5.93 -7.77 8.65
C PHE A 18 4.93 -8.87 9.00
N SER A 19 3.65 -8.46 9.14
CA SER A 19 2.50 -9.36 9.17
C SER A 19 1.57 -8.95 8.03
N ILE A 20 1.84 -9.45 6.83
CA ILE A 20 1.13 -9.07 5.61
C ILE A 20 0.33 -10.27 5.13
N GLY A 21 -0.99 -10.10 5.00
CA GLY A 21 -1.89 -11.11 4.49
C GLY A 21 -1.58 -11.49 3.04
N GLN A 22 -1.78 -12.75 2.70
CA GLN A 22 -1.58 -13.23 1.33
C GLN A 22 -2.56 -12.52 0.37
N ASN A 23 -2.08 -12.19 -0.82
CA ASN A 23 -2.87 -11.51 -1.86
C ASN A 23 -3.48 -10.16 -1.43
N SER A 24 -2.96 -9.54 -0.36
CA SER A 24 -3.43 -8.24 0.11
C SER A 24 -2.80 -7.06 -0.63
N LEU A 25 -1.65 -7.26 -1.27
CA LEU A 25 -0.94 -6.24 -2.05
C LEU A 25 -0.96 -6.58 -3.54
N GLY A 26 -1.21 -5.58 -4.36
CA GLY A 26 -1.01 -5.65 -5.81
C GLY A 26 0.47 -5.69 -6.19
N TYR A 27 0.74 -5.84 -7.49
CA TYR A 27 2.11 -5.88 -7.99
C TYR A 27 2.77 -4.48 -7.91
N GLY A 28 4.10 -4.48 -7.86
CA GLY A 28 4.87 -3.23 -7.78
C GLY A 28 4.74 -2.49 -6.46
N ALA A 29 4.26 -3.13 -5.41
CA ALA A 29 4.26 -2.55 -4.08
C ALA A 29 5.69 -2.32 -3.57
N VAL A 30 5.91 -1.19 -2.90
CA VAL A 30 7.20 -0.78 -2.34
C VAL A 30 7.09 -0.66 -0.83
N ILE A 31 7.96 -1.34 -0.11
CA ILE A 31 8.14 -1.20 1.33
C ILE A 31 9.56 -0.70 1.55
N PRO A 32 9.75 0.62 1.76
CA PRO A 32 11.08 1.23 1.79
C PRO A 32 11.95 0.79 2.96
N HIS A 33 11.34 0.41 4.08
CA HIS A 33 12.04 0.09 5.31
C HIS A 33 11.47 -1.14 6.00
N TYR A 34 12.32 -1.90 6.70
CA TYR A 34 11.86 -2.93 7.63
C TYR A 34 11.23 -2.29 8.88
N GLY A 35 10.50 -3.09 9.66
CA GLY A 35 9.84 -2.66 10.89
C GLY A 35 8.38 -3.12 10.92
N THR A 36 7.63 -2.70 11.91
CA THR A 36 6.26 -3.17 12.10
C THR A 36 5.33 -2.70 10.96
N ILE A 37 4.86 -3.65 10.15
CA ILE A 37 3.83 -3.44 9.14
C ILE A 37 2.80 -4.57 9.28
N VAL A 38 1.56 -4.20 9.53
CA VAL A 38 0.45 -5.16 9.65
C VAL A 38 -0.57 -4.87 8.56
N ILE A 39 -0.85 -5.86 7.71
CA ILE A 39 -1.89 -5.78 6.69
C ILE A 39 -2.77 -7.03 6.78
N ASN A 40 -4.04 -6.81 7.11
CA ASN A 40 -5.02 -7.87 7.24
C ASN A 40 -5.24 -8.61 5.90
N SER A 41 -5.47 -9.91 5.98
CA SER A 41 -5.65 -10.79 4.81
C SER A 41 -6.91 -10.49 3.97
N GLU A 42 -7.89 -9.78 4.54
CA GLU A 42 -9.10 -9.35 3.82
C GLU A 42 -8.90 -8.02 3.08
N ALA A 43 -7.82 -7.30 3.35
CA ALA A 43 -7.51 -6.07 2.62
C ALA A 43 -7.11 -6.39 1.17
N ARG A 44 -7.53 -5.53 0.26
CA ARG A 44 -7.14 -5.54 -1.15
C ARG A 44 -6.59 -4.17 -1.50
N ILE A 45 -5.29 -4.09 -1.59
CA ILE A 45 -4.55 -2.88 -1.93
C ILE A 45 -4.07 -3.03 -3.36
N GLY A 46 -4.35 -2.05 -4.18
CA GLY A 46 -4.02 -2.03 -5.60
C GLY A 46 -2.52 -2.03 -5.90
N ASN A 47 -2.20 -1.83 -7.15
CA ASN A 47 -0.83 -1.88 -7.67
C ASN A 47 -0.04 -0.63 -7.27
N TYR A 48 1.28 -0.76 -7.22
CA TYR A 48 2.21 0.35 -6.97
C TYR A 48 1.96 1.09 -5.65
N ALA A 49 1.50 0.38 -4.63
CA ALA A 49 1.36 0.96 -3.30
C ALA A 49 2.73 1.19 -2.66
N VAL A 50 2.87 2.28 -1.90
CA VAL A 50 4.00 2.53 -1.00
C VAL A 50 3.53 2.41 0.44
N ILE A 51 4.14 1.52 1.21
CA ILE A 51 3.77 1.27 2.61
C ILE A 51 4.97 1.52 3.50
N HIS A 52 4.89 2.54 4.33
CA HIS A 52 5.92 2.85 5.31
C HIS A 52 5.74 2.07 6.61
N THR A 53 6.81 2.08 7.42
CA THR A 53 6.86 1.37 8.71
C THR A 53 5.87 1.91 9.75
N SER A 54 5.62 1.13 10.78
CA SER A 54 4.69 1.44 11.87
C SER A 54 3.25 1.65 11.41
N THR A 55 2.84 0.95 10.35
CA THR A 55 1.49 1.05 9.80
C THR A 55 0.66 -0.18 10.09
N CYS A 56 -0.65 0.03 10.24
CA CYS A 56 -1.61 -1.04 10.47
C CYS A 56 -2.84 -0.87 9.58
N VAL A 57 -3.05 -1.80 8.67
CA VAL A 57 -4.29 -1.99 7.93
C VAL A 57 -5.07 -3.09 8.65
N ALA A 58 -5.91 -2.68 9.60
CA ALA A 58 -6.60 -3.57 10.54
C ALA A 58 -7.71 -4.40 9.89
N GLY A 59 -8.42 -5.22 10.66
CA GLY A 59 -9.53 -6.05 10.18
C GLY A 59 -10.69 -5.27 9.54
N GLY A 60 -11.55 -5.99 8.84
CA GLY A 60 -12.66 -5.47 8.04
C GLY A 60 -12.29 -5.34 6.56
N ASN A 61 -13.31 -5.46 5.71
CA ASN A 61 -13.15 -5.40 4.26
C ASN A 61 -12.62 -4.03 3.83
N LYS A 62 -11.45 -4.03 3.21
CA LYS A 62 -10.84 -2.81 2.68
C LYS A 62 -10.52 -3.00 1.21
N THR A 63 -10.96 -2.03 0.40
CA THR A 63 -10.57 -1.92 -1.00
C THR A 63 -9.86 -0.60 -1.19
N ILE A 64 -8.60 -0.66 -1.61
CA ILE A 64 -7.72 0.49 -1.80
C ILE A 64 -7.22 0.47 -3.24
N GLY A 65 -7.34 1.59 -3.93
CA GLY A 65 -6.96 1.73 -5.33
C GLY A 65 -5.46 1.71 -5.58
N ASP A 66 -5.09 1.81 -6.86
CA ASP A 66 -3.70 1.84 -7.32
C ASP A 66 -2.98 3.12 -6.87
N GLY A 67 -1.65 3.04 -6.74
CA GLY A 67 -0.84 4.21 -6.41
C GLY A 67 -1.04 4.76 -4.99
N PHE A 68 -1.53 3.94 -4.10
CA PHE A 68 -1.75 4.30 -2.70
C PHE A 68 -0.43 4.58 -1.98
N TYR A 69 -0.37 5.67 -1.20
CA TYR A 69 0.79 6.02 -0.39
C TYR A 69 0.42 6.09 1.09
N LEU A 70 0.90 5.16 1.87
CA LEU A 70 0.66 5.08 3.31
C LEU A 70 1.92 5.49 4.08
N SER A 71 1.91 6.70 4.63
CA SER A 71 3.04 7.22 5.40
C SER A 71 3.18 6.53 6.76
N THR A 72 4.33 6.75 7.41
CA THR A 72 4.68 6.18 8.71
C THR A 72 3.63 6.44 9.79
N GLY A 73 3.37 5.43 10.62
CA GLY A 73 2.52 5.52 11.81
C GLY A 73 1.02 5.57 11.53
N CYS A 74 0.60 5.36 10.29
CA CYS A 74 -0.81 5.42 9.92
C CYS A 74 -1.56 4.14 10.29
N GLN A 75 -2.85 4.31 10.60
CA GLN A 75 -3.78 3.21 10.85
C GLN A 75 -5.01 3.34 9.95
N ILE A 76 -5.46 2.20 9.38
CA ILE A 76 -6.69 2.11 8.61
C ILE A 76 -7.60 1.09 9.31
N VAL A 77 -8.74 1.54 9.80
CA VAL A 77 -9.65 0.71 10.61
C VAL A 77 -11.04 0.64 9.98
N GLY A 78 -11.78 -0.42 10.31
CA GLY A 78 -13.14 -0.64 9.80
C GLY A 78 -13.19 -1.03 8.31
N SER A 79 -14.39 -1.15 7.78
CA SER A 79 -14.61 -1.44 6.35
C SER A 79 -14.66 -0.14 5.58
N VAL A 80 -13.63 0.11 4.77
CA VAL A 80 -13.47 1.37 4.03
C VAL A 80 -13.07 1.12 2.59
N ARG A 81 -13.49 2.03 1.71
CA ARG A 81 -13.02 2.12 0.32
C ARG A 81 -12.17 3.39 0.19
N ILE A 82 -10.97 3.21 -0.32
CA ILE A 82 -10.03 4.30 -0.61
C ILE A 82 -9.73 4.27 -2.11
N GLY A 83 -9.91 5.38 -2.78
CA GLY A 83 -9.70 5.52 -4.21
C GLY A 83 -8.23 5.37 -4.64
N GLN A 84 -7.98 5.49 -5.94
CA GLN A 84 -6.63 5.48 -6.49
C GLN A 84 -5.88 6.77 -6.18
N GLY A 85 -4.55 6.72 -6.17
CA GLY A 85 -3.69 7.90 -6.00
C GLY A 85 -3.82 8.60 -4.65
N VAL A 86 -4.46 7.97 -3.66
CA VAL A 86 -4.62 8.57 -2.33
C VAL A 86 -3.31 8.54 -1.56
N THR A 87 -2.96 9.68 -0.99
CA THR A 87 -1.83 9.81 -0.06
C THR A 87 -2.34 10.03 1.36
N VAL A 88 -1.88 9.22 2.30
CA VAL A 88 -2.17 9.34 3.73
C VAL A 88 -0.95 9.93 4.42
N ALA A 89 -1.10 11.12 4.98
CA ALA A 89 -0.03 11.77 5.74
C ALA A 89 0.30 11.01 7.04
N ALA A 90 1.54 11.12 7.50
CA ALA A 90 2.03 10.41 8.67
C ALA A 90 1.12 10.56 9.91
N HIS A 91 1.06 9.49 10.71
CA HIS A 91 0.28 9.42 11.97
C HIS A 91 -1.21 9.70 11.83
N SER A 92 -1.80 9.34 10.68
CA SER A 92 -3.24 9.50 10.45
C SER A 92 -4.02 8.24 10.81
N LEU A 93 -5.27 8.46 11.28
CA LEU A 93 -6.25 7.41 11.52
C LEU A 93 -7.36 7.49 10.46
N VAL A 94 -7.39 6.51 9.55
CA VAL A 94 -8.39 6.41 8.48
C VAL A 94 -9.51 5.47 8.93
N ASN A 95 -10.70 6.00 9.14
CA ASN A 95 -11.87 5.25 9.60
C ASN A 95 -13.12 5.45 8.72
N LYS A 96 -12.96 6.06 7.56
CA LYS A 96 -14.01 6.26 6.55
C LYS A 96 -13.45 6.19 5.13
N SER A 97 -14.33 6.08 4.15
CA SER A 97 -13.97 6.03 2.73
C SER A 97 -13.55 7.39 2.18
N PHE A 98 -12.68 7.36 1.16
CA PHE A 98 -12.20 8.54 0.46
C PHE A 98 -12.16 8.30 -1.06
N GLU A 99 -12.40 9.36 -1.81
CA GLU A 99 -12.36 9.34 -3.27
C GLU A 99 -10.92 9.36 -3.82
N ASP A 100 -10.80 9.29 -5.14
CA ASP A 100 -9.53 9.27 -5.85
C ASP A 100 -8.73 10.57 -5.66
N ASN A 101 -7.41 10.45 -5.77
CA ASN A 101 -6.48 11.57 -5.91
C ASN A 101 -6.63 12.65 -4.83
N VAL A 102 -6.68 12.23 -3.58
CA VAL A 102 -6.72 13.13 -2.43
C VAL A 102 -5.54 12.91 -1.48
N LEU A 103 -5.09 13.98 -0.85
CA LEU A 103 -4.25 13.93 0.34
C LEU A 103 -5.15 13.97 1.57
N ILE A 104 -5.02 12.99 2.45
CA ILE A 104 -5.75 12.92 3.72
C ILE A 104 -4.78 12.95 4.90
N ALA A 105 -5.21 13.56 6.00
CA ALA A 105 -4.42 13.67 7.22
C ALA A 105 -5.27 13.84 8.47
N GLY A 106 -4.74 13.43 9.61
CA GLY A 106 -5.33 13.63 10.93
C GLY A 106 -5.91 12.36 11.54
N ALA A 107 -6.38 12.48 12.78
CA ALA A 107 -7.02 11.41 13.55
C ALA A 107 -8.30 11.93 14.21
N PRO A 108 -9.50 11.67 13.63
CA PRO A 108 -9.75 10.96 12.36
C PRO A 108 -9.29 11.75 11.12
N ALA A 109 -8.91 11.04 10.06
CA ALA A 109 -8.41 11.64 8.82
C ALA A 109 -9.50 12.43 8.09
N THR A 110 -9.10 13.57 7.52
CA THR A 110 -9.90 14.42 6.66
C THR A 110 -9.13 14.81 5.40
N VAL A 111 -9.85 15.16 4.33
CA VAL A 111 -9.22 15.64 3.10
C VAL A 111 -8.52 16.97 3.36
N LYS A 112 -7.25 17.05 2.99
CA LYS A 112 -6.40 18.24 3.07
C LYS A 112 -6.11 18.86 1.71
N ARG A 113 -6.12 18.02 0.66
CA ARG A 113 -5.95 18.47 -0.73
C ARG A 113 -6.74 17.57 -1.65
N ILE A 114 -7.42 18.15 -2.61
CA ILE A 114 -8.03 17.49 -3.77
C ILE A 114 -7.07 17.58 -4.96
N GLU A 115 -7.31 16.77 -6.00
CA GLU A 115 -6.47 16.70 -7.20
C GLU A 115 -4.99 16.46 -6.87
N GLN A 116 -4.74 15.67 -5.83
CA GLN A 116 -3.41 15.26 -5.45
C GLN A 116 -2.90 14.25 -6.49
N PRO A 117 -1.78 14.50 -7.17
CA PRO A 117 -1.22 13.50 -8.06
C PRO A 117 -0.80 12.27 -7.26
N ALA A 118 -0.92 11.08 -7.85
CA ALA A 118 -0.35 9.87 -7.26
C ALA A 118 1.15 10.08 -7.01
N TRP A 119 1.70 9.40 -6.02
CA TRP A 119 3.10 9.59 -5.60
C TRP A 119 4.11 9.46 -6.75
N TYR A 120 3.82 8.61 -7.72
CA TYR A 120 4.68 8.38 -8.89
C TYR A 120 4.42 9.37 -10.04
N ASP A 121 3.40 10.19 -9.96
CA ASP A 121 2.99 11.14 -11.00
C ASP A 121 3.47 12.57 -10.72
N THR A 122 4.32 12.70 -9.70
CA THR A 122 5.00 13.95 -9.41
C THR A 122 6.07 14.24 -10.45
N GLU A 123 6.40 15.50 -10.68
CA GLU A 123 7.44 15.92 -11.61
C GLU A 123 8.79 15.25 -11.30
N ARG A 124 9.08 15.06 -10.02
CA ARG A 124 10.30 14.41 -9.54
C ARG A 124 10.34 12.91 -9.84
N ASP A 125 9.23 12.21 -9.65
CA ASP A 125 9.22 10.75 -9.58
C ASP A 125 8.80 10.09 -10.90
N ARG A 126 8.15 10.83 -11.80
CA ARG A 126 7.56 10.32 -13.04
C ARG A 126 8.56 9.58 -13.93
N ALA A 127 9.73 10.17 -14.18
CA ALA A 127 10.73 9.55 -15.05
C ALA A 127 11.31 8.26 -14.44
N HIS A 128 11.56 8.27 -13.14
CA HIS A 128 12.07 7.11 -12.41
C HIS A 128 11.02 5.99 -12.34
N PHE A 129 9.78 6.34 -12.06
CA PHE A 129 8.67 5.40 -12.01
C PHE A 129 8.36 4.75 -13.37
N SER A 130 8.44 5.49 -14.47
CA SER A 130 8.22 4.92 -15.81
C SER A 130 9.17 3.76 -16.11
N LYS A 131 10.44 3.89 -15.77
CA LYS A 131 11.44 2.83 -15.91
C LYS A 131 11.13 1.64 -14.99
N TYR A 132 10.77 1.90 -13.75
CA TYR A 132 10.39 0.90 -12.76
C TYR A 132 9.14 0.12 -13.19
N LYS A 133 8.12 0.81 -13.66
CA LYS A 133 6.89 0.22 -14.19
C LYS A 133 7.16 -0.71 -15.36
N GLU A 134 8.00 -0.30 -16.31
CA GLU A 134 8.38 -1.13 -17.46
C GLU A 134 9.04 -2.45 -17.01
N GLN A 135 9.96 -2.39 -16.05
CA GLN A 135 10.60 -3.58 -15.50
C GLN A 135 9.60 -4.53 -14.82
N ILE A 136 8.67 -3.99 -14.05
CA ILE A 136 7.62 -4.79 -13.39
C ILE A 136 6.72 -5.47 -14.43
N GLU A 137 6.30 -4.76 -15.47
CA GLU A 137 5.46 -5.33 -16.53
C GLU A 137 6.18 -6.45 -17.31
N ILE A 138 7.49 -6.32 -17.53
CA ILE A 138 8.31 -7.39 -18.13
C ILE A 138 8.32 -8.64 -17.23
N ILE A 139 8.56 -8.45 -15.93
CA ILE A 139 8.56 -9.56 -14.96
C ILE A 139 7.19 -10.20 -14.86
N ARG A 140 6.14 -9.39 -14.77
CA ARG A 140 4.75 -9.87 -14.71
C ARG A 140 4.39 -10.74 -15.90
N LYS A 141 4.73 -10.31 -17.12
CA LYS A 141 4.51 -11.10 -18.35
C LYS A 141 5.28 -12.42 -18.35
N LYS A 142 6.46 -12.47 -17.75
CA LYS A 142 7.23 -13.72 -17.63
C LYS A 142 6.63 -14.72 -16.64
N ILE A 143 5.94 -14.22 -15.61
CA ILE A 143 5.39 -15.07 -14.54
C ILE A 143 3.96 -15.52 -14.86
N TYR A 144 3.14 -14.65 -15.43
CA TYR A 144 1.70 -14.85 -15.61
C TYR A 144 1.24 -14.83 -17.07
N GLY A 145 2.07 -14.43 -17.99
CA GLY A 145 1.82 -14.33 -19.43
C GLY A 145 2.01 -15.59 -20.15
#